data_2c2d5e5e6dd3d1974da4576934b02c0d
#
_entry.id   2c2d5e5e6dd3d1974da4576934b02c0d
#
_cell.length_a   1.000
_cell.length_b   1.000
_cell.length_c   1.000
_cell.angle_alpha   90.00
_cell.angle_beta   90.00
_cell.angle_gamma   90.00
#
_symmetry.space_group_name_H-M   'P 1'
#
loop_
_entity.id
_entity.type
_entity.pdbx_description
1 polymer ?
#
loop_
_entity_poly.entity_id
_entity_poly.type
_entity_poly.pdbx_seq_one_letter_code
_entity_poly.pdbx_strand_id
1 'polypeptide(L)'
;QAVENANSVFLSFWNDDLSYTIPQLVGRGTKEELAQLKQHYEADALDKNVIEQKIDLARILVDSELTKHPVNWAKAHFIADSPNKIRGEAKPDEIIVKQMFDLMGKPEKHMELVSAYFVPTTAGADYLSNLAKNGTRVRVLTNSLLANDVAIVHAFYKKYRRGLLENGVKLYEFKPYIEREKYTWYEVATGHVIPAKGRSSSRLHAKFFDIDGKVFVGSFNFDPRSAHLNTEVGLVVESDQL
;
A
#
# COMPACT_ATOMS: atom_id res chain seq x y z
N GLN A 1 0.47 -24.20 0.92
CA GLN A 1 0.70 -23.66 -0.44
C GLN A 1 1.05 -22.15 -0.41
N ALA A 2 0.23 -21.25 0.17
CA ALA A 2 0.56 -19.79 0.20
C ALA A 2 1.90 -19.51 0.93
N VAL A 3 2.15 -20.17 2.06
CA VAL A 3 3.41 -20.06 2.82
C VAL A 3 4.60 -20.59 2.03
N GLU A 4 4.44 -21.71 1.33
CA GLU A 4 5.48 -22.31 0.48
C GLU A 4 5.83 -21.36 -0.68
N ASN A 5 4.81 -20.77 -1.31
CA ASN A 5 5.00 -19.77 -2.37
C ASN A 5 5.74 -18.53 -1.84
N ALA A 6 5.36 -18.04 -0.65
CA ALA A 6 6.04 -16.90 -0.01
C ALA A 6 7.52 -17.21 0.25
N ASN A 7 7.83 -18.42 0.75
CA ASN A 7 9.21 -18.86 0.97
C ASN A 7 9.99 -18.94 -0.35
N SER A 8 9.39 -19.48 -1.39
CA SER A 8 10.02 -19.56 -2.72
C SER A 8 10.36 -18.18 -3.29
N VAL A 9 9.42 -17.23 -3.16
CA VAL A 9 9.65 -15.84 -3.58
C VAL A 9 10.75 -15.20 -2.73
N PHE A 10 10.72 -15.35 -1.40
CA PHE A 10 11.79 -14.86 -0.53
C PHE A 10 13.17 -15.37 -0.98
N LEU A 11 13.29 -16.67 -1.22
CA LEU A 11 14.56 -17.28 -1.66
C LEU A 11 15.00 -16.79 -3.04
N SER A 12 14.07 -16.47 -3.96
CA SER A 12 14.41 -15.91 -5.26
C SER A 12 15.05 -14.53 -5.16
N PHE A 13 14.58 -13.69 -4.24
CA PHE A 13 15.19 -12.38 -3.95
C PHE A 13 16.49 -12.53 -3.14
N TRP A 14 16.49 -13.41 -2.13
CA TRP A 14 17.66 -13.64 -1.27
C TRP A 14 18.89 -14.12 -2.04
N ASN A 15 18.68 -15.01 -3.01
CA ASN A 15 19.74 -15.59 -3.83
C ASN A 15 19.98 -14.84 -5.16
N ASP A 16 19.31 -13.71 -5.37
CA ASP A 16 19.48 -12.92 -6.59
C ASP A 16 20.82 -12.20 -6.61
N ASP A 17 21.42 -12.06 -7.80
CA ASP A 17 22.71 -11.40 -8.01
C ASP A 17 22.71 -9.91 -7.60
N LEU A 18 21.54 -9.28 -7.48
CA LEU A 18 21.38 -7.92 -6.99
C LEU A 18 21.25 -7.84 -5.46
N SER A 19 21.25 -8.97 -4.75
CA SER A 19 21.18 -9.03 -3.29
C SER A 19 22.57 -9.09 -2.69
N TYR A 20 22.96 -8.00 -2.04
CA TYR A 20 24.28 -7.87 -1.38
C TYR A 20 24.12 -7.85 0.13
N THR A 21 25.09 -8.45 0.83
CA THR A 21 25.18 -8.28 2.28
C THR A 21 25.70 -6.88 2.61
N ILE A 22 25.26 -6.31 3.74
CA ILE A 22 25.74 -4.99 4.19
C ILE A 22 27.28 -4.90 4.21
N PRO A 23 28.03 -5.92 4.72
CA PRO A 23 29.50 -5.88 4.70
C PRO A 23 30.13 -5.85 3.31
N GLN A 24 29.45 -6.36 2.28
CA GLN A 24 29.92 -6.26 0.89
C GLN A 24 29.80 -4.84 0.32
N LEU A 25 28.82 -4.05 0.79
CA LEU A 25 28.57 -2.69 0.29
C LEU A 25 29.37 -1.62 1.04
N VAL A 26 29.44 -1.72 2.37
CA VAL A 26 30.01 -0.65 3.22
C VAL A 26 31.19 -1.11 4.10
N GLY A 27 31.60 -2.36 3.98
CA GLY A 27 32.61 -2.94 4.85
C GLY A 27 32.05 -3.34 6.22
N ARG A 28 32.95 -3.76 7.11
CA ARG A 28 32.60 -4.07 8.51
C ARG A 28 32.95 -2.90 9.39
N GLY A 29 32.01 -2.47 10.20
CA GLY A 29 32.27 -1.46 11.23
C GLY A 29 33.22 -1.98 12.32
N THR A 30 33.85 -1.08 13.03
CA THR A 30 34.71 -1.35 14.17
C THR A 30 33.90 -1.59 15.46
N LYS A 31 34.54 -2.17 16.47
CA LYS A 31 33.91 -2.32 17.81
C LYS A 31 33.62 -0.96 18.44
N GLU A 32 34.47 0.02 18.18
CA GLU A 32 34.37 1.39 18.67
C GLU A 32 33.16 2.10 18.07
N GLU A 33 32.95 2.01 16.75
CA GLU A 33 31.76 2.55 16.07
C GLU A 33 30.47 1.92 16.58
N LEU A 34 30.47 0.59 16.82
CA LEU A 34 29.32 -0.09 17.41
C LEU A 34 29.04 0.39 18.84
N ALA A 35 30.08 0.62 19.63
CA ALA A 35 29.93 1.13 21.01
C ALA A 35 29.36 2.54 21.02
N GLN A 36 29.84 3.42 20.13
CA GLN A 36 29.29 4.78 19.95
C GLN A 36 27.83 4.75 19.52
N LEU A 37 27.48 3.89 18.57
CA LEU A 37 26.11 3.74 18.10
C LEU A 37 25.17 3.25 19.21
N LYS A 38 25.59 2.26 19.99
CA LYS A 38 24.83 1.78 21.16
C LYS A 38 24.61 2.89 22.19
N GLN A 39 25.67 3.64 22.53
CA GLN A 39 25.57 4.77 23.47
C GLN A 39 24.59 5.83 22.97
N HIS A 40 24.59 6.13 21.68
CA HIS A 40 23.65 7.08 21.07
C HIS A 40 22.20 6.61 21.23
N TYR A 41 21.91 5.34 20.90
CA TYR A 41 20.55 4.80 21.03
C TYR A 41 20.12 4.55 22.48
N GLU A 42 21.04 4.25 23.39
CA GLU A 42 20.74 4.10 24.82
C GLU A 42 20.39 5.44 25.47
N ALA A 43 20.99 6.55 25.02
CA ALA A 43 20.68 7.90 25.49
C ALA A 43 19.26 8.35 25.07
N ASP A 44 18.79 7.91 23.90
CA ASP A 44 17.47 8.24 23.35
C ASP A 44 16.41 7.15 23.61
N ALA A 45 16.78 6.06 24.31
CA ALA A 45 15.89 4.95 24.54
C ALA A 45 14.69 5.37 25.39
N LEU A 46 13.48 5.12 24.88
CA LEU A 46 12.26 5.21 25.67
C LEU A 46 12.39 4.31 26.91
N ASP A 47 11.92 4.81 28.05
CA ASP A 47 11.86 4.02 29.29
C ASP A 47 11.25 2.64 29.00
N LYS A 48 11.95 1.57 29.40
CA LYS A 48 11.50 0.17 29.19
C LYS A 48 10.08 -0.05 29.68
N ASN A 49 9.72 0.56 30.81
CA ASN A 49 8.36 0.48 31.35
C ASN A 49 7.30 1.05 30.39
N VAL A 50 7.64 2.14 29.67
CA VAL A 50 6.73 2.75 28.69
C VAL A 50 6.57 1.82 27.46
N ILE A 51 7.64 1.16 27.06
CA ILE A 51 7.60 0.19 25.95
C ILE A 51 6.75 -1.03 26.35
N GLU A 52 6.98 -1.61 27.54
CA GLU A 52 6.22 -2.75 28.04
C GLU A 52 4.72 -2.42 28.18
N GLN A 53 4.37 -1.27 28.74
CA GLN A 53 2.98 -0.82 28.82
C GLN A 53 2.32 -0.68 27.45
N LYS A 54 3.04 -0.17 26.43
CA LYS A 54 2.51 -0.08 25.06
C LYS A 54 2.33 -1.46 24.43
N ILE A 55 3.24 -2.40 24.67
CA ILE A 55 3.13 -3.78 24.20
C ILE A 55 1.91 -4.46 24.82
N ASP A 56 1.73 -4.33 26.14
CA ASP A 56 0.59 -4.92 26.85
C ASP A 56 -0.74 -4.33 26.39
N LEU A 57 -0.80 -3.01 26.19
CA LEU A 57 -1.99 -2.37 25.63
C LEU A 57 -2.28 -2.88 24.20
N ALA A 58 -1.26 -3.02 23.37
CA ALA A 58 -1.41 -3.56 22.01
C ALA A 58 -1.93 -5.00 22.03
N ARG A 59 -1.43 -5.86 22.93
CA ARG A 59 -1.93 -7.23 23.12
C ARG A 59 -3.40 -7.25 23.50
N ILE A 60 -3.79 -6.46 24.50
CA ILE A 60 -5.20 -6.36 24.94
C ILE A 60 -6.10 -5.92 23.77
N LEU A 61 -5.68 -4.95 22.97
CA LEU A 61 -6.44 -4.49 21.82
C LEU A 61 -6.58 -5.59 20.75
N VAL A 62 -5.50 -6.29 20.42
CA VAL A 62 -5.52 -7.40 19.45
C VAL A 62 -6.43 -8.53 19.93
N ASP A 63 -6.27 -8.97 21.18
CA ASP A 63 -7.11 -10.02 21.77
C ASP A 63 -8.60 -9.63 21.79
N SER A 64 -8.89 -8.37 22.12
CA SER A 64 -10.25 -7.81 22.07
C SER A 64 -10.84 -7.86 20.65
N GLU A 65 -10.07 -7.49 19.62
CA GLU A 65 -10.55 -7.50 18.24
C GLU A 65 -10.72 -8.94 17.71
N LEU A 66 -9.80 -9.85 18.01
CA LEU A 66 -9.94 -11.26 17.65
C LEU A 66 -11.14 -11.94 18.31
N THR A 67 -11.51 -11.50 19.53
CA THR A 67 -12.69 -12.01 20.23
C THR A 67 -13.99 -11.49 19.61
N LYS A 68 -14.02 -10.24 19.16
CA LYS A 68 -15.19 -9.63 18.51
C LYS A 68 -15.42 -10.15 17.09
N HIS A 69 -14.33 -10.49 16.39
CA HIS A 69 -14.36 -10.91 14.99
C HIS A 69 -13.84 -12.34 14.87
N PRO A 70 -14.71 -13.34 14.77
CA PRO A 70 -14.29 -14.74 14.65
C PRO A 70 -13.38 -14.90 13.41
N VAL A 71 -12.35 -15.74 13.56
CA VAL A 71 -11.44 -16.06 12.47
C VAL A 71 -12.18 -16.84 11.38
N ASN A 72 -12.18 -16.32 10.16
CA ASN A 72 -12.71 -16.97 8.99
C ASN A 72 -11.56 -17.59 8.18
N TRP A 73 -11.71 -18.86 7.84
CA TRP A 73 -10.75 -19.56 6.99
C TRP A 73 -11.16 -19.36 5.53
N ALA A 74 -10.22 -18.93 4.70
CA ALA A 74 -10.44 -18.65 3.29
C ALA A 74 -9.29 -19.21 2.44
N LYS A 75 -9.59 -19.49 1.17
CA LYS A 75 -8.57 -19.84 0.19
C LYS A 75 -7.73 -18.57 -0.11
N ALA A 76 -6.41 -18.69 0.00
CA ALA A 76 -5.49 -17.59 -0.25
C ALA A 76 -4.39 -18.00 -1.23
N HIS A 77 -4.09 -17.10 -2.16
CA HIS A 77 -3.01 -17.24 -3.13
C HIS A 77 -1.97 -16.16 -2.89
N PHE A 78 -0.73 -16.56 -2.62
CA PHE A 78 0.39 -15.64 -2.54
C PHE A 78 0.90 -15.35 -3.95
N ILE A 79 1.00 -14.08 -4.31
CA ILE A 79 1.48 -13.57 -5.59
C ILE A 79 2.56 -12.51 -5.38
N ALA A 80 3.52 -12.45 -6.29
CA ALA A 80 4.59 -11.46 -6.23
C ALA A 80 5.22 -11.23 -7.60
N ASP A 81 5.87 -10.08 -7.75
CA ASP A 81 6.76 -9.84 -8.87
C ASP A 81 8.04 -10.68 -8.76
N SER A 82 8.59 -11.07 -9.90
CA SER A 82 9.93 -11.66 -9.98
C SER A 82 11.01 -10.59 -9.80
N PRO A 83 12.21 -10.93 -9.25
CA PRO A 83 13.39 -10.06 -9.28
C PRO A 83 13.74 -9.57 -10.69
N ASN A 84 13.46 -10.35 -11.73
CA ASN A 84 13.69 -9.99 -13.12
C ASN A 84 12.93 -8.74 -13.57
N LYS A 85 11.88 -8.32 -12.86
CA LYS A 85 11.18 -7.07 -13.13
C LYS A 85 12.08 -5.86 -13.01
N ILE A 86 13.02 -5.85 -12.04
CA ILE A 86 14.01 -4.77 -11.88
C ILE A 86 14.92 -4.64 -13.11
N ARG A 87 15.20 -5.77 -13.77
CA ARG A 87 16.03 -5.83 -14.97
C ARG A 87 15.26 -5.53 -16.26
N GLY A 88 13.92 -5.45 -16.20
CA GLY A 88 13.04 -5.37 -17.37
C GLY A 88 12.95 -6.70 -18.16
N GLU A 89 13.30 -7.81 -17.55
CA GLU A 89 13.37 -9.15 -18.16
C GLU A 89 12.26 -10.09 -17.68
N ALA A 90 11.38 -9.62 -16.78
CA ALA A 90 10.29 -10.43 -16.27
C ALA A 90 9.28 -10.77 -17.38
N LYS A 91 8.86 -12.03 -17.42
CA LYS A 91 7.77 -12.47 -18.28
C LYS A 91 6.43 -11.98 -17.75
N PRO A 92 5.38 -11.89 -18.58
CA PRO A 92 4.07 -11.40 -18.15
C PRO A 92 3.50 -12.15 -16.93
N ASP A 93 3.67 -13.47 -16.86
CA ASP A 93 3.22 -14.33 -15.75
C ASP A 93 4.05 -14.18 -14.47
N GLU A 94 5.22 -13.55 -14.57
CA GLU A 94 6.09 -13.21 -13.43
C GLU A 94 5.78 -11.84 -12.84
N ILE A 95 4.78 -11.11 -13.38
CA ILE A 95 4.38 -9.77 -12.94
C ILE A 95 3.10 -9.85 -12.12
N ILE A 96 3.11 -9.25 -10.92
CA ILE A 96 1.99 -9.30 -9.97
C ILE A 96 0.67 -8.84 -10.57
N VAL A 97 0.68 -7.82 -11.43
CA VAL A 97 -0.52 -7.28 -12.08
C VAL A 97 -1.23 -8.38 -12.90
N LYS A 98 -0.47 -9.13 -13.69
CA LYS A 98 -1.03 -10.24 -14.49
C LYS A 98 -1.56 -11.36 -13.59
N GLN A 99 -0.79 -11.77 -12.59
CA GLN A 99 -1.20 -12.80 -11.62
C GLN A 99 -2.48 -12.40 -10.88
N MET A 100 -2.57 -11.13 -10.46
CA MET A 100 -3.74 -10.58 -9.79
C MET A 100 -4.98 -10.65 -10.70
N PHE A 101 -4.90 -10.19 -11.94
CA PHE A 101 -6.02 -10.23 -12.87
C PHE A 101 -6.42 -11.67 -13.25
N ASP A 102 -5.47 -12.59 -13.39
CA ASP A 102 -5.76 -14.00 -13.67
C ASP A 102 -6.55 -14.66 -12.52
N LEU A 103 -6.23 -14.32 -11.26
CA LEU A 103 -6.91 -14.87 -10.09
C LEU A 103 -8.25 -14.19 -9.80
N MET A 104 -8.28 -12.86 -9.85
CA MET A 104 -9.48 -12.09 -9.51
C MET A 104 -10.51 -12.06 -10.63
N GLY A 105 -10.06 -12.18 -11.88
CA GLY A 105 -10.94 -12.15 -13.05
C GLY A 105 -11.33 -10.72 -13.46
N LYS A 106 -12.29 -10.65 -14.40
CA LYS A 106 -12.83 -9.37 -14.89
C LYS A 106 -13.98 -8.92 -13.98
N PRO A 107 -13.98 -7.66 -13.52
CA PRO A 107 -15.09 -7.13 -12.73
C PRO A 107 -16.42 -7.13 -13.52
N GLU A 108 -17.45 -7.75 -12.96
CA GLU A 108 -18.79 -7.77 -13.53
C GLU A 108 -19.77 -6.93 -12.72
N LYS A 109 -19.78 -7.10 -11.39
CA LYS A 109 -20.71 -6.43 -10.48
C LYS A 109 -20.08 -5.21 -9.82
N HIS A 110 -18.90 -5.38 -9.24
CA HIS A 110 -18.21 -4.29 -8.56
C HIS A 110 -16.68 -4.41 -8.61
N MET A 111 -16.04 -3.26 -8.54
CA MET A 111 -14.61 -3.11 -8.32
C MET A 111 -14.37 -1.99 -7.32
N GLU A 112 -13.76 -2.31 -6.20
CA GLU A 112 -13.43 -1.38 -5.13
C GLU A 112 -11.92 -1.32 -4.93
N LEU A 113 -11.37 -0.13 -5.06
CA LEU A 113 -9.93 0.11 -4.97
C LEU A 113 -9.64 1.00 -3.76
N VAL A 114 -8.76 0.52 -2.89
CA VAL A 114 -8.13 1.33 -1.86
C VAL A 114 -6.65 1.37 -2.15
N SER A 115 -6.14 2.56 -2.48
CA SER A 115 -4.75 2.74 -2.85
C SER A 115 -4.20 4.05 -2.31
N ALA A 116 -3.10 3.96 -1.57
CA ALA A 116 -2.43 5.15 -1.03
C ALA A 116 -2.00 6.12 -2.14
N TYR A 117 -1.50 5.57 -3.24
CA TYR A 117 -1.16 6.29 -4.48
C TYR A 117 -2.06 5.77 -5.61
N PHE A 118 -2.87 6.67 -6.16
CA PHE A 118 -3.76 6.36 -7.26
C PHE A 118 -3.42 7.22 -8.46
N VAL A 119 -2.72 6.62 -9.43
CA VAL A 119 -2.35 7.26 -10.70
C VAL A 119 -2.72 6.30 -11.83
N PRO A 120 -3.98 6.31 -12.30
CA PRO A 120 -4.49 5.27 -13.20
C PRO A 120 -3.86 5.27 -14.60
N THR A 121 -3.15 6.33 -14.98
CA THR A 121 -2.75 6.60 -16.38
C THR A 121 -3.96 6.77 -17.30
N THR A 122 -3.74 7.02 -18.59
CA THR A 122 -4.85 7.08 -19.56
C THR A 122 -5.53 5.72 -19.69
N ALA A 123 -4.74 4.65 -19.86
CA ALA A 123 -5.26 3.31 -20.03
C ALA A 123 -6.09 2.81 -18.81
N GLY A 124 -5.59 3.04 -17.60
CA GLY A 124 -6.34 2.68 -16.39
C GLY A 124 -7.58 3.53 -16.16
N ALA A 125 -7.52 4.83 -16.49
CA ALA A 125 -8.70 5.70 -16.40
C ALA A 125 -9.79 5.30 -17.40
N ASP A 126 -9.39 4.96 -18.63
CA ASP A 126 -10.31 4.46 -19.67
C ASP A 126 -10.90 3.10 -19.25
N TYR A 127 -10.08 2.20 -18.69
CA TYR A 127 -10.55 0.91 -18.20
C TYR A 127 -11.62 1.07 -17.10
N LEU A 128 -11.34 1.85 -16.06
CA LEU A 128 -12.29 2.09 -14.96
C LEU A 128 -13.55 2.80 -15.44
N SER A 129 -13.40 3.78 -16.34
CA SER A 129 -14.53 4.48 -16.95
C SER A 129 -15.42 3.56 -17.77
N ASN A 130 -14.83 2.66 -18.56
CA ASN A 130 -15.58 1.69 -19.37
C ASN A 130 -16.32 0.68 -18.49
N LEU A 131 -15.71 0.20 -17.40
CA LEU A 131 -16.40 -0.65 -16.43
C LEU A 131 -17.64 0.06 -15.87
N ALA A 132 -17.50 1.30 -15.40
CA ALA A 132 -18.61 2.06 -14.83
C ALA A 132 -19.72 2.33 -15.86
N LYS A 133 -19.38 2.69 -17.10
CA LYS A 133 -20.34 2.87 -18.20
C LYS A 133 -21.13 1.60 -18.53
N ASN A 134 -20.49 0.44 -18.37
CA ASN A 134 -21.10 -0.86 -18.63
C ASN A 134 -21.88 -1.42 -17.43
N GLY A 135 -22.07 -0.62 -16.37
CA GLY A 135 -22.90 -0.97 -15.22
C GLY A 135 -22.15 -1.57 -14.03
N THR A 136 -20.83 -1.80 -14.13
CA THR A 136 -20.02 -2.22 -12.98
C THR A 136 -19.91 -1.08 -11.98
N ARG A 137 -20.18 -1.33 -10.69
CA ARG A 137 -19.98 -0.34 -9.63
C ARG A 137 -18.49 -0.17 -9.34
N VAL A 138 -17.92 0.95 -9.75
CA VAL A 138 -16.49 1.26 -9.48
C VAL A 138 -16.37 2.32 -8.39
N ARG A 139 -15.66 1.99 -7.29
CA ARG A 139 -15.34 2.90 -6.18
C ARG A 139 -13.84 2.93 -5.94
N VAL A 140 -13.29 4.12 -5.71
CA VAL A 140 -11.87 4.31 -5.41
C VAL A 140 -11.73 5.18 -4.18
N LEU A 141 -10.95 4.73 -3.20
CA LEU A 141 -10.51 5.52 -2.06
C LEU A 141 -8.99 5.74 -2.17
N THR A 142 -8.57 6.99 -2.14
CA THR A 142 -7.16 7.38 -2.16
C THR A 142 -6.89 8.55 -1.21
N ASN A 143 -5.63 8.95 -1.06
CA ASN A 143 -5.29 10.11 -0.26
C ASN A 143 -5.75 11.42 -0.93
N SER A 144 -6.32 12.33 -0.13
CA SER A 144 -6.49 13.72 -0.53
C SER A 144 -5.13 14.42 -0.70
N LEU A 145 -5.11 15.62 -1.28
CA LEU A 145 -3.89 16.43 -1.36
C LEU A 145 -3.24 16.63 0.01
N LEU A 146 -4.04 16.82 1.05
CA LEU A 146 -3.57 17.06 2.41
C LEU A 146 -3.01 15.81 3.11
N ALA A 147 -3.50 14.64 2.73
CA ALA A 147 -3.06 13.35 3.27
C ALA A 147 -1.88 12.76 2.48
N ASN A 148 -1.60 13.29 1.28
CA ASN A 148 -0.55 12.76 0.42
C ASN A 148 0.82 13.30 0.82
N ASP A 149 1.79 12.41 1.04
CA ASP A 149 3.19 12.76 1.34
C ASP A 149 4.00 13.14 0.09
N VAL A 150 3.49 12.78 -1.09
CA VAL A 150 4.12 13.05 -2.38
C VAL A 150 3.16 13.86 -3.25
N ALA A 151 3.28 15.19 -3.21
CA ALA A 151 2.39 16.13 -3.90
C ALA A 151 2.27 15.85 -5.41
N ILE A 152 3.34 15.38 -6.06
CA ILE A 152 3.36 15.04 -7.49
C ILE A 152 2.40 13.88 -7.81
N VAL A 153 2.22 12.91 -6.92
CA VAL A 153 1.26 11.82 -7.09
C VAL A 153 -0.16 12.36 -7.18
N HIS A 154 -0.51 13.30 -6.29
CA HIS A 154 -1.82 13.93 -6.33
C HIS A 154 -2.02 14.77 -7.61
N ALA A 155 -1.00 15.44 -8.10
CA ALA A 155 -1.07 16.20 -9.35
C ALA A 155 -1.39 15.29 -10.55
N PHE A 156 -0.78 14.11 -10.63
CA PHE A 156 -1.10 13.13 -11.66
C PHE A 156 -2.50 12.54 -11.50
N TYR A 157 -2.94 12.22 -10.30
CA TYR A 157 -4.31 11.80 -10.01
C TYR A 157 -5.34 12.84 -10.46
N LYS A 158 -5.12 14.11 -10.09
CA LYS A 158 -6.01 15.24 -10.42
C LYS A 158 -6.32 15.34 -11.91
N LYS A 159 -5.36 14.97 -12.78
CA LYS A 159 -5.54 14.98 -14.24
C LYS A 159 -6.70 14.10 -14.69
N TYR A 160 -6.91 12.96 -14.04
CA TYR A 160 -7.93 11.98 -14.44
C TYR A 160 -9.23 12.10 -13.65
N ARG A 161 -9.21 12.77 -12.49
CA ARG A 161 -10.30 12.83 -11.52
C ARG A 161 -11.63 13.24 -12.15
N ARG A 162 -11.65 14.33 -12.94
CA ARG A 162 -12.86 14.83 -13.57
C ARG A 162 -13.45 13.80 -14.55
N GLY A 163 -12.66 13.27 -15.44
CA GLY A 163 -13.12 12.28 -16.42
C GLY A 163 -13.66 11.01 -15.78
N LEU A 164 -13.01 10.51 -14.71
CA LEU A 164 -13.51 9.37 -13.95
C LEU A 164 -14.89 9.63 -13.35
N LEU A 165 -15.08 10.79 -12.71
CA LEU A 165 -16.38 11.19 -12.12
C LEU A 165 -17.47 11.34 -13.17
N GLU A 166 -17.20 12.01 -14.30
CA GLU A 166 -18.13 12.20 -15.40
C GLU A 166 -18.56 10.85 -16.03
N ASN A 167 -17.70 9.83 -15.95
CA ASN A 167 -17.98 8.49 -16.44
C ASN A 167 -18.57 7.52 -15.39
N GLY A 168 -18.95 8.04 -14.21
CA GLY A 168 -19.68 7.26 -13.20
C GLY A 168 -18.82 6.55 -12.16
N VAL A 169 -17.50 6.68 -12.20
CA VAL A 169 -16.60 6.18 -11.14
C VAL A 169 -16.80 7.03 -9.88
N LYS A 170 -16.97 6.39 -8.73
CA LYS A 170 -17.11 7.08 -7.43
C LYS A 170 -15.74 7.22 -6.78
N LEU A 171 -15.30 8.45 -6.58
CA LEU A 171 -14.00 8.77 -5.97
C LEU A 171 -14.18 9.29 -4.55
N TYR A 172 -13.40 8.76 -3.64
CA TYR A 172 -13.32 9.17 -2.23
C TYR A 172 -11.90 9.57 -1.90
N GLU A 173 -11.75 10.67 -1.19
CA GLU A 173 -10.45 11.17 -0.75
C GLU A 173 -10.36 11.15 0.79
N PHE A 174 -9.35 10.45 1.30
CA PHE A 174 -9.08 10.36 2.74
C PHE A 174 -8.61 11.69 3.29
N LYS A 175 -9.28 12.20 4.33
CA LYS A 175 -8.90 13.41 5.04
C LYS A 175 -7.99 13.09 6.22
N PRO A 176 -6.82 13.76 6.36
CA PRO A 176 -5.90 13.50 7.48
C PRO A 176 -6.41 14.02 8.82
N TYR A 177 -7.40 14.94 8.80
CA TYR A 177 -7.94 15.59 9.99
C TYR A 177 -9.46 15.73 9.93
N ILE A 178 -10.13 15.35 11.03
CA ILE A 178 -11.56 15.57 11.20
C ILE A 178 -11.84 16.93 11.88
N GLU A 179 -10.90 17.46 12.69
CA GLU A 179 -11.13 18.58 13.61
C GLU A 179 -10.46 19.91 13.22
N ARG A 180 -9.97 20.07 12.00
CA ARG A 180 -9.35 21.33 11.60
C ARG A 180 -10.41 22.29 11.03
N GLU A 181 -10.81 23.28 11.84
CA GLU A 181 -11.89 24.20 11.47
C GLU A 181 -11.55 25.18 10.35
N LYS A 182 -10.26 25.52 10.13
CA LYS A 182 -9.89 26.53 9.09
C LYS A 182 -8.50 26.25 8.51
N TYR A 183 -8.41 26.34 7.18
CA TYR A 183 -7.15 26.45 6.46
C TYR A 183 -6.69 27.91 6.42
N THR A 184 -5.39 28.15 6.52
CA THR A 184 -4.86 29.47 6.25
C THR A 184 -4.95 29.77 4.74
N TRP A 185 -5.08 31.06 4.37
CA TRP A 185 -5.09 31.45 2.97
C TRP A 185 -3.85 30.98 2.20
N TYR A 186 -2.69 30.88 2.89
CA TYR A 186 -1.45 30.36 2.33
C TYR A 186 -1.55 28.89 1.94
N GLU A 187 -2.16 28.06 2.78
CA GLU A 187 -2.37 26.64 2.51
C GLU A 187 -3.37 26.44 1.35
N VAL A 188 -4.37 27.29 1.25
CA VAL A 188 -5.33 27.25 0.13
C VAL A 188 -4.65 27.68 -1.18
N ALA A 189 -3.81 28.72 -1.14
CA ALA A 189 -3.17 29.28 -2.32
C ALA A 189 -2.02 28.41 -2.85
N THR A 190 -1.24 27.78 -1.96
CA THR A 190 -0.03 27.03 -2.34
C THR A 190 -0.23 25.52 -2.35
N GLY A 191 -1.29 25.01 -1.74
CA GLY A 191 -1.47 23.56 -1.48
C GLY A 191 -0.48 23.00 -0.45
N HIS A 192 0.36 23.86 0.14
CA HIS A 192 1.28 23.45 1.21
C HIS A 192 0.56 23.44 2.56
N VAL A 193 0.37 22.26 3.10
CA VAL A 193 -0.15 22.10 4.45
C VAL A 193 1.03 22.11 5.42
N ILE A 194 1.07 23.11 6.29
CA ILE A 194 2.01 23.12 7.40
C ILE A 194 1.48 22.12 8.44
N PRO A 195 2.22 21.04 8.76
CA PRO A 195 1.80 20.12 9.82
C PRO A 195 1.61 20.91 11.12
N ALA A 196 0.41 20.81 11.71
CA ALA A 196 0.17 21.41 13.01
C ALA A 196 1.13 20.76 14.04
N LYS A 197 1.97 21.57 14.68
CA LYS A 197 2.90 21.13 15.72
C LYS A 197 2.13 20.35 16.79
N GLY A 198 2.44 19.04 16.97
CA GLY A 198 1.86 18.20 18.01
C GLY A 198 0.61 17.40 17.63
N ARG A 199 0.16 17.36 16.36
CA ARG A 199 -0.94 16.49 15.90
C ARG A 199 -0.42 15.45 14.91
N SER A 200 -0.80 14.19 15.10
CA SER A 200 -0.49 13.14 14.15
C SER A 200 -1.27 13.37 12.86
N SER A 201 -0.59 13.45 11.72
CA SER A 201 -1.23 13.45 10.41
C SER A 201 -1.52 12.00 10.01
N SER A 202 -2.77 11.57 10.05
CA SER A 202 -3.15 10.27 9.54
C SER A 202 -3.07 10.27 8.01
N ARG A 203 -2.46 9.21 7.46
CA ARG A 203 -2.35 8.98 6.02
C ARG A 203 -2.86 7.58 5.72
N LEU A 204 -3.58 7.46 4.62
CA LEU A 204 -3.92 6.14 4.10
C LEU A 204 -2.66 5.50 3.51
N HIS A 205 -2.30 4.30 3.98
CA HIS A 205 -1.20 3.51 3.40
C HIS A 205 -1.67 2.14 2.91
N ALA A 206 -2.93 1.81 3.10
CA ALA A 206 -3.53 0.56 2.66
C ALA A 206 -3.56 0.44 1.13
N LYS A 207 -3.37 -0.77 0.64
CA LYS A 207 -3.53 -1.17 -0.74
C LYS A 207 -4.28 -2.49 -0.75
N PHE A 208 -5.55 -2.40 -1.08
CA PHE A 208 -6.36 -3.59 -1.31
C PHE A 208 -7.42 -3.32 -2.38
N PHE A 209 -7.78 -4.34 -3.10
CA PHE A 209 -8.76 -4.29 -4.18
C PHE A 209 -9.76 -5.42 -3.98
N ASP A 210 -11.04 -5.10 -4.11
CA ASP A 210 -12.11 -6.08 -4.13
C ASP A 210 -12.71 -6.12 -5.54
N ILE A 211 -12.74 -7.30 -6.14
CA ILE A 211 -13.37 -7.57 -7.41
C ILE A 211 -14.35 -8.72 -7.20
N ASP A 212 -15.65 -8.40 -7.15
CA ASP A 212 -16.75 -9.38 -7.05
C ASP A 212 -16.58 -10.38 -5.89
N GLY A 213 -16.03 -9.94 -4.76
CA GLY A 213 -15.82 -10.75 -3.55
C GLY A 213 -14.45 -11.46 -3.49
N LYS A 214 -13.57 -11.25 -4.46
CA LYS A 214 -12.17 -11.64 -4.38
C LYS A 214 -11.33 -10.44 -3.96
N VAL A 215 -10.59 -10.57 -2.87
CA VAL A 215 -9.84 -9.45 -2.28
C VAL A 215 -8.34 -9.65 -2.44
N PHE A 216 -7.69 -8.69 -3.09
CA PHE A 216 -6.24 -8.55 -3.06
C PHE A 216 -5.83 -7.64 -1.90
N VAL A 217 -4.85 -8.05 -1.12
CA VAL A 217 -4.19 -7.24 -0.08
C VAL A 217 -2.68 -7.35 -0.26
N GLY A 218 -1.98 -6.22 -0.37
CA GLY A 218 -0.53 -6.28 -0.59
C GLY A 218 0.17 -4.93 -0.59
N SER A 219 1.31 -4.87 -1.26
CA SER A 219 2.10 -3.66 -1.39
C SER A 219 1.78 -2.84 -2.65
N PHE A 220 1.07 -3.42 -3.63
CA PHE A 220 0.79 -2.83 -4.93
C PHE A 220 -0.14 -1.61 -4.85
N ASN A 221 0.35 -0.43 -5.21
CA ASN A 221 -0.49 0.74 -5.47
C ASN A 221 -1.02 0.74 -6.91
N PHE A 222 -2.16 1.37 -7.13
CA PHE A 222 -2.70 1.57 -8.48
C PHE A 222 -1.99 2.74 -9.19
N ASP A 223 -0.71 2.54 -9.51
CA ASP A 223 0.15 3.53 -10.15
C ASP A 223 1.20 2.87 -11.08
N PRO A 224 1.77 3.62 -12.03
CA PRO A 224 2.74 3.09 -13.00
C PRO A 224 4.03 2.58 -12.37
N ARG A 225 4.43 3.11 -11.22
CA ARG A 225 5.65 2.69 -10.56
C ARG A 225 5.49 1.29 -9.98
N SER A 226 4.38 1.03 -9.28
CA SER A 226 4.02 -0.31 -8.80
C SER A 226 3.80 -1.29 -9.95
N ALA A 227 3.22 -0.82 -11.07
CA ALA A 227 2.97 -1.68 -12.23
C ALA A 227 4.25 -2.11 -12.96
N HIS A 228 5.25 -1.22 -13.10
CA HIS A 228 6.37 -1.42 -14.04
C HIS A 228 7.76 -1.41 -13.40
N LEU A 229 7.96 -0.83 -12.23
CA LEU A 229 9.28 -0.61 -11.65
C LEU A 229 9.50 -1.33 -10.33
N ASN A 230 8.61 -1.10 -9.35
CA ASN A 230 8.75 -1.72 -8.04
C ASN A 230 8.45 -3.22 -8.12
N THR A 231 9.10 -3.99 -7.27
CA THR A 231 8.68 -5.35 -6.99
C THR A 231 7.64 -5.34 -5.87
N GLU A 232 6.50 -5.90 -6.15
CA GLU A 232 5.35 -5.89 -5.26
C GLU A 232 4.95 -7.31 -4.85
N VAL A 233 4.23 -7.42 -3.75
CA VAL A 233 3.79 -8.70 -3.17
C VAL A 233 2.40 -8.57 -2.59
N GLY A 234 1.63 -9.66 -2.58
CA GLY A 234 0.32 -9.67 -1.95
C GLY A 234 -0.33 -11.05 -1.86
N LEU A 235 -1.52 -11.03 -1.31
CA LEU A 235 -2.41 -12.18 -1.21
C LEU A 235 -3.70 -11.86 -1.96
N VAL A 236 -4.17 -12.81 -2.76
CA VAL A 236 -5.55 -12.85 -3.25
C VAL A 236 -6.32 -13.82 -2.38
N VAL A 237 -7.36 -13.34 -1.73
CA VAL A 237 -8.23 -14.12 -0.83
C VAL A 237 -9.59 -14.30 -1.50
N GLU A 238 -10.08 -15.53 -1.51
CA GLU A 238 -11.40 -15.89 -2.01
C GLU A 238 -12.26 -16.35 -0.82
N SER A 239 -13.36 -15.64 -0.56
CA SER A 239 -14.28 -16.00 0.52
C SER A 239 -15.72 -15.60 0.17
N ASP A 240 -16.66 -16.49 0.42
CA ASP A 240 -18.09 -16.23 0.26
C ASP A 240 -18.64 -15.32 1.39
N GLN A 241 -17.80 -14.96 2.36
CA GLN A 241 -18.15 -14.13 3.52
C GLN A 241 -17.59 -12.70 3.45
N LEU A 242 -16.87 -12.36 2.39
CA LEU A 242 -16.31 -11.01 2.13
C LEU A 242 -17.27 -10.16 1.31
#